data_a55a622e574cf691b49d5bd454eb6ea4
#
_entry.id   a55a622e574cf691b49d5bd454eb6ea4
#
_cell.length_a   1.000
_cell.length_b   1.000
_cell.length_c   1.000
_cell.angle_alpha   90.00
_cell.angle_beta   90.00
_cell.angle_gamma   90.00
#
_symmetry.space_group_name_H-M   'P 1'
#
loop_
_entity.id
_entity.type
_entity.pdbx_description
1 polymer ?
#
loop_
_entity_poly.entity_id
_entity_poly.type
_entity_poly.pdbx_seq_one_letter_code
_entity_poly.pdbx_strand_id
1 'polypeptide(L)'
;MPRELVAIAPKQPTLREYEEPSLKPDQIHVRSVFSAEKHGTTLSVYKGVSPFTDKRYDPELSMFIPKTSKKGWTVSFPMRLGNMTVGLVTEVGSEVRKFEVGNRVYGYLPIKETHVSKEEWVRLAPPELSNENLVCIDPAVVALMAIREGHVRLGDRIAIFGLGAIGLMAVQMAKLSGALTVIGVEPIQKRRELAEAYGADRLFNPFDCDAGLEIRKATEGKGVDISLDTSGSYQALHQAIRATRYGGTVVPVSWYHGEAKGLNLGEEWHFNRHVMVSGARVESEPYRDYPLWDRERLYETVLELFRRKELTSKGMLSPIVRFEEVVEAYRTLDEKPEETIKLGVTYQ
;
A
#
# COMPACT_ATOMS: atom_id res chain seq x y z
N MET A 1 -13.50 -25.93 13.13
CA MET A 1 -13.38 -25.41 11.76
C MET A 1 -12.41 -24.25 11.77
N PRO A 2 -11.63 -24.02 10.69
CA PRO A 2 -10.76 -22.86 10.62
C PRO A 2 -11.58 -21.57 10.49
N ARG A 3 -10.95 -20.44 10.86
CA ARG A 3 -11.59 -19.12 10.94
C ARG A 3 -10.95 -18.12 9.97
N GLU A 4 -11.72 -17.17 9.52
CA GLU A 4 -11.28 -16.06 8.68
C GLU A 4 -11.79 -14.72 9.21
N LEU A 5 -11.04 -13.65 9.00
CA LEU A 5 -11.48 -12.29 9.30
C LEU A 5 -12.29 -11.74 8.13
N VAL A 6 -13.52 -11.34 8.41
CA VAL A 6 -14.45 -10.74 7.43
C VAL A 6 -15.08 -9.48 7.98
N ALA A 7 -15.47 -8.57 7.09
CA ALA A 7 -16.47 -7.54 7.40
C ALA A 7 -17.83 -8.02 6.89
N ILE A 8 -18.82 -8.14 7.77
CA ILE A 8 -20.17 -8.56 7.41
C ILE A 8 -21.02 -7.41 6.87
N ALA A 9 -20.67 -6.20 7.25
CA ALA A 9 -21.22 -4.92 6.78
C ALA A 9 -20.12 -3.85 6.95
N PRO A 10 -20.32 -2.60 6.45
CA PRO A 10 -19.38 -1.52 6.69
C PRO A 10 -19.08 -1.37 8.19
N LYS A 11 -17.76 -1.30 8.52
CA LYS A 11 -17.23 -1.14 9.89
C LYS A 11 -17.63 -2.26 10.88
N GLN A 12 -18.00 -3.43 10.39
CA GLN A 12 -18.37 -4.57 11.22
C GLN A 12 -17.46 -5.78 10.97
N PRO A 13 -16.23 -5.77 11.53
CA PRO A 13 -15.30 -6.89 11.40
C PRO A 13 -15.71 -8.00 12.37
N THR A 14 -15.56 -9.25 11.94
CA THR A 14 -15.80 -10.43 12.78
C THR A 14 -14.94 -11.60 12.32
N LEU A 15 -14.67 -12.52 13.23
CA LEU A 15 -14.16 -13.85 12.88
C LEU A 15 -15.34 -14.76 12.52
N ARG A 16 -15.21 -15.46 11.41
CA ARG A 16 -16.18 -16.41 10.90
C ARG A 16 -15.52 -17.76 10.66
N GLU A 17 -16.15 -18.82 11.10
CA GLU A 17 -15.78 -20.17 10.70
C GLU A 17 -16.15 -20.44 9.24
N TYR A 18 -15.38 -21.28 8.57
CA TYR A 18 -15.67 -21.69 7.21
C TYR A 18 -15.29 -23.16 6.97
N GLU A 19 -15.93 -23.76 5.97
CA GLU A 19 -15.56 -25.07 5.47
C GLU A 19 -14.44 -24.92 4.45
N GLU A 20 -13.38 -25.71 4.61
CA GLU A 20 -12.30 -25.73 3.64
C GLU A 20 -12.74 -26.47 2.39
N PRO A 21 -12.51 -25.86 1.21
CA PRO A 21 -12.74 -26.58 -0.03
C PRO A 21 -11.73 -27.75 -0.15
N SER A 22 -12.17 -28.85 -0.77
CA SER A 22 -11.26 -29.96 -1.08
C SER A 22 -10.12 -29.48 -1.99
N LEU A 23 -8.92 -29.96 -1.72
CA LEU A 23 -7.73 -29.66 -2.50
C LEU A 23 -7.86 -30.22 -3.93
N LYS A 24 -7.67 -29.36 -4.93
CA LYS A 24 -7.64 -29.78 -6.33
C LYS A 24 -6.21 -30.16 -6.76
N PRO A 25 -6.03 -30.88 -7.90
CA PRO A 25 -4.70 -31.31 -8.36
C PRO A 25 -3.69 -30.18 -8.56
N ASP A 26 -4.14 -28.98 -8.97
CA ASP A 26 -3.32 -27.78 -9.24
C ASP A 26 -3.17 -26.84 -8.03
N GLN A 27 -3.58 -27.27 -6.84
CA GLN A 27 -3.65 -26.43 -5.64
C GLN A 27 -2.75 -26.91 -4.50
N ILE A 28 -2.44 -26.00 -3.60
CA ILE A 28 -1.74 -26.25 -2.35
C ILE A 28 -2.62 -25.83 -1.17
N HIS A 29 -2.47 -26.51 -0.07
CA HIS A 29 -3.01 -26.10 1.23
C HIS A 29 -1.91 -25.39 2.03
N VAL A 30 -2.23 -24.20 2.54
CA VAL A 30 -1.29 -23.34 3.27
C VAL A 30 -1.86 -23.02 4.64
N ARG A 31 -1.09 -23.27 5.69
CA ARG A 31 -1.38 -22.81 7.06
C ARG A 31 -0.69 -21.47 7.29
N SER A 32 -1.46 -20.47 7.70
CA SER A 32 -0.95 -19.14 7.98
C SER A 32 0.02 -19.09 9.15
N VAL A 33 1.06 -18.28 9.03
CA VAL A 33 2.06 -18.00 10.07
C VAL A 33 2.04 -16.53 10.44
N PHE A 34 1.91 -15.65 9.43
CA PHE A 34 1.88 -14.22 9.61
C PHE A 34 1.07 -13.56 8.51
N SER A 35 0.21 -12.61 8.85
CA SER A 35 -0.56 -11.84 7.87
C SER A 35 -0.45 -10.34 8.14
N ALA A 36 -0.79 -9.53 7.14
CA ALA A 36 -0.88 -8.08 7.30
C ALA A 36 -2.03 -7.47 6.50
N GLU A 37 -2.47 -6.29 6.94
CA GLU A 37 -3.55 -5.53 6.33
C GLU A 37 -3.01 -4.50 5.31
N LYS A 38 -3.84 -4.17 4.32
CA LYS A 38 -3.63 -3.05 3.38
C LYS A 38 -4.51 -1.86 3.77
N HIS A 39 -3.94 -0.94 4.52
CA HIS A 39 -4.70 0.16 5.12
C HIS A 39 -5.41 1.05 4.11
N GLY A 40 -4.83 1.35 2.95
CA GLY A 40 -5.44 2.25 1.97
C GLY A 40 -6.72 1.68 1.36
N THR A 41 -6.57 0.71 0.46
CA THR A 41 -7.66 0.20 -0.37
C THR A 41 -8.71 -0.58 0.42
N THR A 42 -8.26 -1.50 1.29
CA THR A 42 -9.18 -2.37 2.03
C THR A 42 -10.00 -1.59 3.04
N LEU A 43 -9.38 -0.65 3.78
CA LEU A 43 -10.13 0.19 4.72
C LEU A 43 -11.15 1.10 4.04
N SER A 44 -10.89 1.59 2.84
CA SER A 44 -11.87 2.40 2.11
C SER A 44 -13.13 1.61 1.76
N VAL A 45 -12.98 0.34 1.37
CA VAL A 45 -14.11 -0.56 1.14
C VAL A 45 -14.78 -0.93 2.45
N TYR A 46 -14.01 -1.27 3.47
CA TYR A 46 -14.49 -1.59 4.82
C TYR A 46 -15.32 -0.46 5.42
N LYS A 47 -14.92 0.79 5.22
CA LYS A 47 -15.67 1.98 5.66
C LYS A 47 -16.93 2.26 4.84
N GLY A 48 -17.08 1.63 3.68
CA GLY A 48 -18.18 1.91 2.75
C GLY A 48 -18.07 3.25 2.04
N VAL A 49 -16.85 3.78 1.87
CA VAL A 49 -16.60 5.08 1.21
C VAL A 49 -15.97 4.94 -0.18
N SER A 50 -15.71 3.72 -0.62
CA SER A 50 -15.14 3.48 -1.94
C SER A 50 -16.17 3.70 -3.07
N PRO A 51 -15.73 3.95 -4.32
CA PRO A 51 -16.64 4.05 -5.46
C PRO A 51 -17.52 2.81 -5.66
N PHE A 52 -17.13 1.63 -5.15
CA PHE A 52 -17.92 0.40 -5.23
C PHE A 52 -19.20 0.41 -4.37
N THR A 53 -19.40 1.43 -3.54
CA THR A 53 -20.64 1.60 -2.78
C THR A 53 -21.84 1.79 -3.71
N ASP A 54 -21.69 2.58 -4.77
CA ASP A 54 -22.73 2.97 -5.71
C ASP A 54 -22.41 2.70 -7.19
N LYS A 55 -21.21 2.23 -7.49
CA LYS A 55 -20.70 1.96 -8.84
C LYS A 55 -20.11 0.56 -8.99
N ARG A 56 -19.95 0.17 -10.24
CA ARG A 56 -19.21 -1.04 -10.68
C ARG A 56 -18.09 -0.59 -11.62
N TYR A 57 -16.99 -1.33 -11.66
CA TYR A 57 -15.94 -1.09 -12.65
C TYR A 57 -16.16 -1.99 -13.86
N ASP A 58 -16.27 -1.39 -15.03
CA ASP A 58 -16.34 -2.09 -16.31
C ASP A 58 -14.93 -2.15 -16.92
N PRO A 59 -14.32 -3.35 -17.02
CA PRO A 59 -12.96 -3.48 -17.55
C PRO A 59 -12.89 -3.27 -19.07
N GLU A 60 -13.99 -3.49 -19.83
CA GLU A 60 -14.01 -3.24 -21.28
C GLU A 60 -13.98 -1.75 -21.58
N LEU A 61 -14.69 -0.96 -20.78
CA LEU A 61 -14.73 0.50 -20.89
C LEU A 61 -13.63 1.18 -20.07
N SER A 62 -12.94 0.46 -19.19
CA SER A 62 -11.98 0.98 -18.21
C SER A 62 -12.53 2.14 -17.38
N MET A 63 -13.81 2.06 -16.96
CA MET A 63 -14.49 3.13 -16.22
C MET A 63 -15.48 2.60 -15.18
N PHE A 64 -15.79 3.47 -14.22
CA PHE A 64 -16.87 3.22 -13.27
C PHE A 64 -18.23 3.57 -13.91
N ILE A 65 -19.17 2.62 -13.81
CA ILE A 65 -20.54 2.72 -14.31
C ILE A 65 -21.54 2.58 -13.16
N PRO A 66 -22.82 2.99 -13.29
CA PRO A 66 -23.80 2.85 -12.24
C PRO A 66 -23.95 1.40 -11.74
N LYS A 67 -24.13 1.21 -10.42
CA LYS A 67 -24.27 -0.12 -9.79
C LYS A 67 -25.46 -0.93 -10.33
N THR A 68 -26.49 -0.25 -10.86
CA THR A 68 -27.64 -0.86 -11.52
C THR A 68 -27.31 -1.62 -12.79
N SER A 69 -26.17 -1.36 -13.41
CA SER A 69 -25.68 -2.13 -14.57
C SER A 69 -25.43 -3.59 -14.19
N LYS A 70 -25.70 -4.51 -15.13
CA LYS A 70 -25.34 -5.92 -15.01
C LYS A 70 -23.89 -6.21 -15.41
N LYS A 71 -23.23 -5.26 -16.12
CA LYS A 71 -21.81 -5.36 -16.52
C LYS A 71 -20.86 -4.95 -15.41
N GLY A 72 -19.59 -5.35 -15.54
CA GLY A 72 -18.51 -4.99 -14.63
C GLY A 72 -18.58 -5.74 -13.29
N TRP A 73 -17.64 -5.45 -12.41
CA TRP A 73 -17.52 -6.04 -11.09
C TRP A 73 -17.64 -5.00 -9.97
N THR A 74 -17.98 -5.45 -8.78
CA THR A 74 -18.08 -4.61 -7.58
C THR A 74 -17.65 -5.40 -6.36
N VAL A 75 -17.47 -4.71 -5.25
CA VAL A 75 -17.22 -5.34 -3.95
C VAL A 75 -18.54 -5.35 -3.15
N SER A 76 -18.80 -6.46 -2.47
CA SER A 76 -19.98 -6.63 -1.63
C SER A 76 -19.59 -7.24 -0.27
N PHE A 77 -20.43 -7.00 0.72
CA PHE A 77 -20.35 -7.68 2.02
C PHE A 77 -21.10 -9.02 1.98
N PRO A 78 -20.65 -10.05 2.73
CA PRO A 78 -19.43 -10.04 3.53
C PRO A 78 -18.15 -10.04 2.66
N MET A 79 -17.14 -9.28 3.09
CA MET A 79 -15.84 -9.23 2.42
C MET A 79 -14.73 -9.74 3.32
N ARG A 80 -13.75 -10.45 2.75
CA ARG A 80 -12.54 -10.86 3.46
C ARG A 80 -11.63 -9.67 3.66
N LEU A 81 -10.99 -9.62 4.83
CA LEU A 81 -10.05 -8.57 5.22
C LEU A 81 -8.63 -9.13 5.23
N GLY A 82 -7.64 -8.26 5.11
CA GLY A 82 -6.25 -8.66 4.96
C GLY A 82 -5.78 -8.59 3.51
N ASN A 83 -4.47 -8.57 3.33
CA ASN A 83 -3.87 -8.37 2.01
C ASN A 83 -2.72 -9.36 1.72
N MET A 84 -1.83 -9.56 2.67
CA MET A 84 -0.65 -10.39 2.49
C MET A 84 -0.56 -11.41 3.61
N THR A 85 -0.29 -12.67 3.25
CA THR A 85 -0.05 -13.75 4.23
C THR A 85 1.22 -14.51 3.87
N VAL A 86 1.98 -14.82 4.90
CA VAL A 86 3.07 -15.80 4.90
C VAL A 86 2.56 -17.07 5.59
N GLY A 87 2.79 -18.23 4.99
CA GLY A 87 2.34 -19.51 5.54
C GLY A 87 3.27 -20.67 5.19
N LEU A 88 2.94 -21.82 5.71
CA LEU A 88 3.61 -23.08 5.42
C LEU A 88 2.70 -23.98 4.60
N VAL A 89 3.22 -24.54 3.52
CA VAL A 89 2.53 -25.54 2.73
C VAL A 89 2.38 -26.81 3.57
N THR A 90 1.16 -27.27 3.76
CA THR A 90 0.83 -28.46 4.55
C THR A 90 0.38 -29.63 3.69
N GLU A 91 -0.12 -29.35 2.47
CA GLU A 91 -0.56 -30.33 1.51
C GLU A 91 -0.40 -29.82 0.09
N VAL A 92 -0.12 -30.70 -0.88
CA VAL A 92 0.05 -30.36 -2.29
C VAL A 92 -0.80 -31.29 -3.16
N GLY A 93 -1.45 -30.73 -4.17
CA GLY A 93 -2.18 -31.47 -5.18
C GLY A 93 -1.23 -32.22 -6.14
N SER A 94 -1.74 -33.24 -6.82
CA SER A 94 -0.94 -34.15 -7.64
C SER A 94 -0.27 -33.50 -8.88
N GLU A 95 -0.75 -32.33 -9.31
CA GLU A 95 -0.22 -31.59 -10.47
C GLU A 95 0.70 -30.44 -10.06
N VAL A 96 0.83 -30.13 -8.77
CA VAL A 96 1.72 -29.07 -8.27
C VAL A 96 3.17 -29.45 -8.54
N ARG A 97 3.96 -28.49 -9.03
CA ARG A 97 5.38 -28.67 -9.41
C ARG A 97 6.34 -27.72 -8.71
N LYS A 98 5.84 -26.60 -8.17
CA LYS A 98 6.68 -25.52 -7.62
C LYS A 98 6.89 -25.62 -6.13
N PHE A 99 6.07 -26.39 -5.43
CA PHE A 99 6.08 -26.42 -3.97
C PHE A 99 6.01 -27.86 -3.43
N GLU A 100 6.58 -28.00 -2.21
CA GLU A 100 6.55 -29.22 -1.42
C GLU A 100 6.01 -28.89 -0.03
N VAL A 101 5.51 -29.90 0.68
CA VAL A 101 5.09 -29.78 2.08
C VAL A 101 6.26 -29.25 2.92
N GLY A 102 6.00 -28.27 3.78
CA GLY A 102 7.00 -27.58 4.57
C GLY A 102 7.58 -26.32 3.92
N ASN A 103 7.36 -26.08 2.63
CA ASN A 103 7.80 -24.85 2.02
C ASN A 103 7.12 -23.64 2.68
N ARG A 104 7.90 -22.59 2.96
CA ARG A 104 7.39 -21.29 3.36
C ARG A 104 7.01 -20.50 2.12
N VAL A 105 5.76 -20.03 2.05
CA VAL A 105 5.21 -19.29 0.91
C VAL A 105 4.58 -17.99 1.36
N TYR A 106 4.44 -17.04 0.44
CA TYR A 106 3.73 -15.79 0.67
C TYR A 106 2.92 -15.37 -0.57
N GLY A 107 1.88 -14.58 -0.36
CA GLY A 107 1.05 -14.09 -1.46
C GLY A 107 -0.04 -13.14 -1.02
N TYR A 108 -0.81 -12.67 -1.99
CA TYR A 108 -2.01 -11.86 -1.77
C TYR A 108 -3.15 -12.71 -1.22
N LEU A 109 -3.07 -13.01 0.05
CA LEU A 109 -3.99 -13.85 0.78
C LEU A 109 -4.59 -13.06 1.96
N PRO A 110 -5.91 -13.20 2.26
CA PRO A 110 -6.56 -12.50 3.38
C PRO A 110 -6.09 -13.01 4.74
N ILE A 111 -6.51 -12.35 5.81
CA ILE A 111 -6.28 -12.79 7.19
C ILE A 111 -7.19 -14.00 7.50
N LYS A 112 -6.60 -15.18 7.51
CA LYS A 112 -7.27 -16.49 7.55
C LYS A 112 -6.34 -17.54 8.15
N GLU A 113 -6.86 -18.52 8.90
CA GLU A 113 -6.01 -19.56 9.50
C GLU A 113 -5.39 -20.47 8.44
N THR A 114 -6.13 -20.79 7.38
CA THR A 114 -5.67 -21.67 6.29
C THR A 114 -6.11 -21.17 4.92
N HIS A 115 -5.45 -21.63 3.87
CA HIS A 115 -5.78 -21.28 2.49
C HIS A 115 -5.63 -22.48 1.56
N VAL A 116 -6.61 -22.67 0.68
CA VAL A 116 -6.44 -23.48 -0.52
C VAL A 116 -6.23 -22.55 -1.68
N SER A 117 -5.06 -22.61 -2.31
CA SER A 117 -4.61 -21.66 -3.34
C SER A 117 -4.02 -22.40 -4.53
N LYS A 118 -4.16 -21.83 -5.72
CA LYS A 118 -3.37 -22.29 -6.87
C LYS A 118 -1.90 -21.95 -6.65
N GLU A 119 -1.01 -22.78 -7.17
CA GLU A 119 0.44 -22.58 -7.06
C GLU A 119 0.92 -21.26 -7.71
N GLU A 120 0.23 -20.76 -8.71
CA GLU A 120 0.57 -19.50 -9.41
C GLU A 120 0.28 -18.23 -8.62
N TRP A 121 -0.54 -18.31 -7.55
CA TRP A 121 -0.95 -17.15 -6.75
C TRP A 121 -0.09 -16.92 -5.52
N VAL A 122 0.84 -17.80 -5.27
CA VAL A 122 1.80 -17.67 -4.17
C VAL A 122 3.23 -17.79 -4.67
N ARG A 123 4.18 -17.34 -3.87
CA ARG A 123 5.62 -17.35 -4.16
C ARG A 123 6.36 -18.04 -3.05
N LEU A 124 7.45 -18.73 -3.39
CA LEU A 124 8.37 -19.27 -2.39
C LEU A 124 8.99 -18.10 -1.60
N ALA A 125 8.93 -18.20 -0.29
CA ALA A 125 9.51 -17.19 0.58
C ALA A 125 11.03 -17.40 0.69
N PRO A 126 11.85 -16.39 0.34
CA PRO A 126 13.29 -16.47 0.58
C PRO A 126 13.59 -16.73 2.06
N PRO A 127 14.45 -17.69 2.39
CA PRO A 127 14.70 -18.08 3.77
C PRO A 127 15.29 -16.95 4.63
N GLU A 128 16.06 -16.07 4.02
CA GLU A 128 16.73 -14.92 4.64
C GLU A 128 15.80 -13.75 4.98
N LEU A 129 14.59 -13.68 4.38
CA LEU A 129 13.64 -12.60 4.63
C LEU A 129 12.70 -12.96 5.78
N SER A 130 12.49 -12.01 6.68
CA SER A 130 11.51 -12.15 7.78
C SER A 130 10.08 -12.12 7.26
N ASN A 131 9.12 -12.57 8.08
CA ASN A 131 7.70 -12.50 7.74
C ASN A 131 7.25 -11.05 7.57
N GLU A 132 7.78 -10.13 8.38
CA GLU A 132 7.49 -8.70 8.32
C GLU A 132 7.95 -8.09 7.00
N ASN A 133 9.14 -8.47 6.49
CA ASN A 133 9.61 -8.04 5.18
C ASN A 133 8.68 -8.53 4.06
N LEU A 134 8.29 -9.81 4.11
CA LEU A 134 7.44 -10.43 3.09
C LEU A 134 6.05 -9.78 3.00
N VAL A 135 5.42 -9.44 4.11
CA VAL A 135 4.12 -8.75 4.08
C VAL A 135 4.23 -7.25 3.78
N CYS A 136 5.44 -6.70 3.76
CA CYS A 136 5.72 -5.34 3.34
C CYS A 136 6.13 -5.21 1.86
N ILE A 137 6.21 -6.32 1.12
CA ILE A 137 6.46 -6.28 -0.33
C ILE A 137 5.39 -5.47 -1.07
N ASP A 138 4.10 -5.63 -0.73
CA ASP A 138 3.02 -4.88 -1.38
C ASP A 138 3.20 -3.35 -1.29
N PRO A 139 3.32 -2.73 -0.11
CA PRO A 139 3.56 -1.29 -0.04
C PRO A 139 4.90 -0.88 -0.67
N ALA A 140 5.93 -1.72 -0.64
CA ALA A 140 7.22 -1.43 -1.25
C ALA A 140 7.15 -1.43 -2.78
N VAL A 141 6.43 -2.36 -3.40
CA VAL A 141 6.22 -2.37 -4.87
C VAL A 141 5.43 -1.14 -5.33
N VAL A 142 4.41 -0.72 -4.58
CA VAL A 142 3.65 0.51 -4.88
C VAL A 142 4.56 1.75 -4.74
N ALA A 143 5.38 1.80 -3.70
CA ALA A 143 6.33 2.89 -3.50
C ALA A 143 7.38 2.95 -4.62
N LEU A 144 7.96 1.80 -5.02
CA LEU A 144 8.92 1.73 -6.11
C LEU A 144 8.31 2.25 -7.42
N MET A 145 7.06 1.84 -7.73
CA MET A 145 6.36 2.35 -8.88
C MET A 145 6.18 3.88 -8.82
N ALA A 146 5.75 4.41 -7.67
CA ALA A 146 5.57 5.85 -7.49
C ALA A 146 6.88 6.65 -7.68
N ILE A 147 7.99 6.14 -7.15
CA ILE A 147 9.34 6.70 -7.34
C ILE A 147 9.71 6.73 -8.83
N ARG A 148 9.40 5.67 -9.55
CA ARG A 148 9.70 5.57 -10.98
C ARG A 148 8.80 6.46 -11.84
N GLU A 149 7.50 6.49 -11.57
CA GLU A 149 6.57 7.39 -12.28
C GLU A 149 6.85 8.87 -12.00
N GLY A 150 7.36 9.19 -10.81
CA GLY A 150 7.85 10.51 -10.46
C GLY A 150 9.20 10.87 -11.08
N HIS A 151 9.89 9.90 -11.71
CA HIS A 151 11.24 10.06 -12.27
C HIS A 151 12.27 10.57 -11.25
N VAL A 152 12.18 10.10 -10.00
CA VAL A 152 13.13 10.52 -8.94
C VAL A 152 14.56 10.12 -9.31
N ARG A 153 15.47 11.10 -9.25
CA ARG A 153 16.87 10.97 -9.71
C ARG A 153 17.84 11.57 -8.69
N LEU A 154 19.10 11.26 -8.91
CA LEU A 154 20.21 11.85 -8.15
C LEU A 154 20.12 13.39 -8.17
N GLY A 155 20.13 13.99 -6.98
CA GLY A 155 20.09 15.44 -6.80
C GLY A 155 18.71 16.07 -6.65
N ASP A 156 17.62 15.34 -6.89
CA ASP A 156 16.25 15.83 -6.73
C ASP A 156 15.92 16.11 -5.25
N ARG A 157 15.04 17.08 -5.04
CA ARG A 157 14.33 17.31 -3.78
C ARG A 157 12.94 16.74 -3.90
N ILE A 158 12.53 15.93 -2.95
CA ILE A 158 11.23 15.26 -2.98
C ILE A 158 10.45 15.54 -1.70
N ALA A 159 9.14 15.73 -1.83
CA ALA A 159 8.21 15.77 -0.71
C ALA A 159 7.25 14.57 -0.75
N ILE A 160 7.03 13.93 0.39
CA ILE A 160 6.15 12.76 0.53
C ILE A 160 5.05 13.11 1.53
N PHE A 161 3.81 13.19 1.06
CA PHE A 161 2.62 13.48 1.85
C PHE A 161 1.92 12.18 2.25
N GLY A 162 1.77 11.98 3.56
CA GLY A 162 1.33 10.72 4.15
C GLY A 162 2.48 9.72 4.33
N LEU A 163 2.79 9.40 5.59
CA LEU A 163 3.87 8.49 5.96
C LEU A 163 3.30 7.17 6.54
N GLY A 164 2.25 6.64 5.88
CA GLY A 164 1.82 5.26 6.07
C GLY A 164 2.81 4.27 5.44
N ALA A 165 2.43 2.99 5.34
CA ALA A 165 3.35 1.94 4.85
C ALA A 165 3.96 2.27 3.47
N ILE A 166 3.20 2.84 2.54
CA ILE A 166 3.70 3.21 1.21
C ILE A 166 4.66 4.40 1.31
N GLY A 167 4.27 5.47 2.04
CA GLY A 167 5.11 6.66 2.21
C GLY A 167 6.43 6.36 2.90
N LEU A 168 6.43 5.51 3.93
CA LEU A 168 7.63 5.07 4.63
C LEU A 168 8.58 4.26 3.72
N MET A 169 8.07 3.43 2.83
CA MET A 169 8.87 2.76 1.80
C MET A 169 9.38 3.75 0.75
N ALA A 170 8.56 4.73 0.37
CA ALA A 170 8.97 5.77 -0.57
C ALA A 170 10.10 6.66 -0.02
N VAL A 171 10.13 6.96 1.29
CA VAL A 171 11.25 7.67 1.94
C VAL A 171 12.58 6.94 1.69
N GLN A 172 12.63 5.65 2.00
CA GLN A 172 13.84 4.84 1.80
C GLN A 172 14.25 4.80 0.31
N MET A 173 13.28 4.54 -0.58
CA MET A 173 13.55 4.43 -2.01
C MET A 173 13.96 5.76 -2.65
N ALA A 174 13.43 6.89 -2.17
CA ALA A 174 13.87 8.21 -2.60
C ALA A 174 15.35 8.44 -2.27
N LYS A 175 15.79 8.07 -1.06
CA LYS A 175 17.22 8.13 -0.66
C LYS A 175 18.06 7.21 -1.53
N LEU A 176 17.63 5.97 -1.77
CA LEU A 176 18.33 5.01 -2.65
C LEU A 176 18.40 5.50 -4.09
N SER A 177 17.43 6.28 -4.56
CA SER A 177 17.46 6.91 -5.89
C SER A 177 18.39 8.14 -5.96
N GLY A 178 18.97 8.52 -4.83
CA GLY A 178 19.91 9.64 -4.76
C GLY A 178 19.24 11.00 -4.57
N ALA A 179 18.02 11.07 -4.08
CA ALA A 179 17.40 12.33 -3.71
C ALA A 179 18.26 13.10 -2.71
N LEU A 180 18.54 14.36 -3.02
CA LEU A 180 19.35 15.25 -2.17
C LEU A 180 18.62 15.58 -0.87
N THR A 181 17.30 15.77 -0.97
CA THR A 181 16.45 16.08 0.18
C THR A 181 15.16 15.32 0.10
N VAL A 182 14.79 14.62 1.17
CA VAL A 182 13.51 13.93 1.34
C VAL A 182 12.74 14.58 2.48
N ILE A 183 11.61 15.19 2.16
CA ILE A 183 10.74 15.88 3.11
C ILE A 183 9.48 15.05 3.32
N GLY A 184 9.11 14.78 4.58
CA GLY A 184 7.89 14.09 4.92
C GLY A 184 6.84 15.02 5.52
N VAL A 185 5.57 14.80 5.16
CA VAL A 185 4.41 15.51 5.74
C VAL A 185 3.42 14.48 6.28
N GLU A 186 3.20 14.49 7.61
CA GLU A 186 2.36 13.48 8.28
C GLU A 186 1.87 14.03 9.62
N PRO A 187 0.56 13.96 9.93
CA PRO A 187 0.05 14.42 11.22
C PRO A 187 0.46 13.52 12.41
N ILE A 188 0.66 12.23 12.18
CA ILE A 188 0.90 11.24 13.24
C ILE A 188 2.38 11.22 13.63
N GLN A 189 2.70 11.57 14.86
CA GLN A 189 4.07 11.68 15.35
C GLN A 189 4.86 10.39 15.20
N LYS A 190 4.31 9.25 15.60
CA LYS A 190 4.93 7.92 15.48
C LYS A 190 5.40 7.60 14.05
N ARG A 191 4.65 8.04 13.04
CA ARG A 191 5.01 7.84 11.62
C ARG A 191 6.12 8.80 11.19
N ARG A 192 6.12 10.04 11.69
CA ARG A 192 7.22 10.97 11.44
C ARG A 192 8.53 10.47 12.04
N GLU A 193 8.51 10.00 13.29
CA GLU A 193 9.69 9.41 13.96
C GLU A 193 10.26 8.23 13.16
N LEU A 194 9.41 7.36 12.65
CA LEU A 194 9.86 6.24 11.82
C LEU A 194 10.38 6.71 10.45
N ALA A 195 9.79 7.74 9.86
CA ALA A 195 10.28 8.32 8.61
C ALA A 195 11.66 8.97 8.77
N GLU A 196 11.91 9.63 9.92
CA GLU A 196 13.24 10.15 10.27
C GLU A 196 14.26 9.01 10.37
N ALA A 197 13.91 7.93 11.08
CA ALA A 197 14.76 6.74 11.18
C ALA A 197 15.01 6.07 9.81
N TYR A 198 14.11 6.24 8.85
CA TYR A 198 14.23 5.75 7.47
C TYR A 198 14.95 6.73 6.53
N GLY A 199 15.39 7.87 7.05
CA GLY A 199 16.23 8.82 6.31
C GLY A 199 15.52 10.04 5.74
N ALA A 200 14.31 10.38 6.21
CA ALA A 200 13.72 11.68 5.90
C ALA A 200 14.55 12.80 6.51
N ASP A 201 14.87 13.83 5.72
CA ASP A 201 15.75 14.94 6.15
C ASP A 201 14.96 16.02 6.92
N ARG A 202 13.67 16.18 6.63
CA ARG A 202 12.76 17.14 7.29
C ARG A 202 11.36 16.56 7.38
N LEU A 203 10.65 16.94 8.44
CA LEU A 203 9.31 16.45 8.74
C LEU A 203 8.41 17.58 9.18
N PHE A 204 7.20 17.63 8.63
CA PHE A 204 6.20 18.62 8.98
C PHE A 204 4.90 17.95 9.44
N ASN A 205 4.31 18.53 10.49
CA ASN A 205 2.94 18.21 10.87
C ASN A 205 2.00 19.24 10.17
N PRO A 206 1.11 18.79 9.29
CA PRO A 206 0.23 19.69 8.53
C PRO A 206 -0.83 20.37 9.40
N PHE A 207 -1.00 19.95 10.67
CA PHE A 207 -1.90 20.62 11.61
C PHE A 207 -1.21 21.78 12.34
N ASP A 208 0.12 21.81 12.38
CA ASP A 208 0.89 22.85 13.07
C ASP A 208 1.34 23.96 12.10
N CYS A 209 1.30 23.72 10.79
CA CYS A 209 1.80 24.66 9.79
C CYS A 209 1.15 24.45 8.41
N ASP A 210 1.30 25.46 7.55
CA ASP A 210 1.05 25.34 6.12
C ASP A 210 2.22 24.58 5.46
N ALA A 211 2.06 23.26 5.30
CA ALA A 211 3.14 22.40 4.84
C ALA A 211 3.68 22.80 3.45
N GLY A 212 2.83 23.20 2.52
CA GLY A 212 3.26 23.66 1.18
C GLY A 212 4.16 24.89 1.28
N LEU A 213 3.78 25.87 2.10
CA LEU A 213 4.55 27.07 2.33
C LEU A 213 5.87 26.78 3.05
N GLU A 214 5.86 25.93 4.09
CA GLU A 214 7.08 25.60 4.83
C GLU A 214 8.09 24.83 3.95
N ILE A 215 7.62 23.94 3.07
CA ILE A 215 8.47 23.28 2.07
C ILE A 215 9.07 24.31 1.10
N ARG A 216 8.30 25.28 0.64
CA ARG A 216 8.82 26.39 -0.18
C ARG A 216 9.91 27.18 0.53
N LYS A 217 9.70 27.54 1.79
CA LYS A 217 10.71 28.22 2.61
C LYS A 217 11.95 27.36 2.79
N ALA A 218 11.77 26.06 3.09
CA ALA A 218 12.86 25.10 3.28
C ALA A 218 13.69 24.86 2.01
N THR A 219 13.15 25.21 0.84
CA THR A 219 13.78 25.07 -0.48
C THR A 219 14.11 26.44 -1.11
N GLU A 220 14.30 27.48 -0.31
CA GLU A 220 14.65 28.86 -0.76
C GLU A 220 13.63 29.42 -1.76
N GLY A 221 12.35 29.13 -1.59
CA GLY A 221 11.26 29.53 -2.48
C GLY A 221 11.11 28.69 -3.76
N LYS A 222 12.05 27.79 -4.05
CA LYS A 222 12.05 27.02 -5.30
C LYS A 222 10.99 25.92 -5.33
N GLY A 223 10.71 25.30 -4.19
CA GLY A 223 9.88 24.08 -4.08
C GLY A 223 10.66 22.81 -4.39
N VAL A 224 9.99 21.66 -4.27
CA VAL A 224 10.57 20.35 -4.57
C VAL A 224 10.37 19.97 -6.04
N ASP A 225 11.26 19.13 -6.56
CA ASP A 225 11.17 18.63 -7.94
C ASP A 225 9.99 17.69 -8.12
N ILE A 226 9.75 16.83 -7.14
CA ILE A 226 8.70 15.84 -7.14
C ILE A 226 7.95 15.87 -5.80
N SER A 227 6.61 15.80 -5.85
CA SER A 227 5.78 15.50 -4.69
C SER A 227 5.03 14.18 -4.89
N LEU A 228 5.16 13.26 -3.94
CA LEU A 228 4.35 12.03 -3.87
C LEU A 228 3.24 12.23 -2.85
N ASP A 229 1.98 11.93 -3.19
CA ASP A 229 0.90 11.88 -2.20
C ASP A 229 0.39 10.45 -1.99
N THR A 230 0.71 9.92 -0.83
CA THR A 230 0.30 8.58 -0.37
C THR A 230 -0.77 8.64 0.73
N SER A 231 -1.31 9.84 1.01
CA SER A 231 -2.28 10.06 2.10
C SER A 231 -3.73 9.70 1.73
N GLY A 232 -4.12 9.90 0.46
CA GLY A 232 -5.51 9.81 0.00
C GLY A 232 -6.38 11.01 0.39
N SER A 233 -5.79 12.07 0.91
CA SER A 233 -6.46 13.32 1.25
C SER A 233 -6.33 14.33 0.12
N TYR A 234 -7.45 14.88 -0.36
CA TYR A 234 -7.42 15.96 -1.35
C TYR A 234 -6.75 17.23 -0.83
N GLN A 235 -6.82 17.48 0.48
CA GLN A 235 -6.10 18.59 1.12
C GLN A 235 -4.59 18.37 1.07
N ALA A 236 -4.12 17.14 1.34
CA ALA A 236 -2.70 16.81 1.24
C ALA A 236 -2.22 16.89 -0.21
N LEU A 237 -3.01 16.42 -1.18
CA LEU A 237 -2.71 16.57 -2.61
C LEU A 237 -2.59 18.05 -3.01
N HIS A 238 -3.47 18.91 -2.49
CA HIS A 238 -3.36 20.36 -2.70
C HIS A 238 -2.05 20.92 -2.13
N GLN A 239 -1.67 20.52 -0.92
CA GLN A 239 -0.39 20.92 -0.34
C GLN A 239 0.80 20.38 -1.13
N ALA A 240 0.70 19.17 -1.69
CA ALA A 240 1.72 18.58 -2.58
C ALA A 240 1.89 19.43 -3.85
N ILE A 241 0.80 19.89 -4.46
CA ILE A 241 0.82 20.82 -5.61
C ILE A 241 1.53 22.12 -5.23
N ARG A 242 1.19 22.71 -4.09
CA ARG A 242 1.78 23.97 -3.60
C ARG A 242 3.27 23.84 -3.30
N ALA A 243 3.70 22.71 -2.79
CA ALA A 243 5.11 22.43 -2.48
C ALA A 243 5.97 22.25 -3.73
N THR A 244 5.38 21.82 -4.84
CA THR A 244 6.10 21.45 -6.08
C THR A 244 6.53 22.68 -6.85
N ARG A 245 7.77 22.69 -7.35
CA ARG A 245 8.34 23.78 -8.15
C ARG A 245 7.62 23.96 -9.50
N TYR A 246 7.85 25.10 -10.16
CA TYR A 246 7.39 25.32 -11.53
C TYR A 246 7.86 24.19 -12.46
N GLY A 247 6.94 23.63 -13.25
CA GLY A 247 7.21 22.50 -14.14
C GLY A 247 7.55 21.18 -13.46
N GLY A 248 7.40 21.09 -12.12
CA GLY A 248 7.67 19.87 -11.37
C GLY A 248 6.56 18.83 -11.47
N THR A 249 6.79 17.65 -10.89
CA THR A 249 5.89 16.49 -10.99
C THR A 249 5.18 16.23 -9.67
N VAL A 250 3.86 16.02 -9.74
CA VAL A 250 3.02 15.57 -8.64
C VAL A 250 2.54 14.15 -8.94
N VAL A 251 2.74 13.22 -8.01
CA VAL A 251 2.39 11.81 -8.16
C VAL A 251 1.35 11.42 -7.10
N PRO A 252 0.06 11.46 -7.43
CA PRO A 252 -0.98 10.88 -6.59
C PRO A 252 -0.85 9.35 -6.60
N VAL A 253 -0.56 8.77 -5.43
CA VAL A 253 -0.33 7.33 -5.24
C VAL A 253 -1.54 6.66 -4.59
N SER A 254 -2.22 7.37 -3.73
CA SER A 254 -3.37 6.86 -3.00
C SER A 254 -4.64 6.77 -3.84
N TRP A 255 -5.57 5.98 -3.35
CA TRP A 255 -6.91 5.91 -3.89
C TRP A 255 -7.80 6.95 -3.20
N TYR A 256 -8.12 8.03 -3.91
CA TYR A 256 -8.96 9.13 -3.40
C TYR A 256 -10.44 8.78 -3.50
N HIS A 257 -11.21 9.20 -2.51
CA HIS A 257 -12.63 8.92 -2.40
C HIS A 257 -13.45 10.18 -2.16
N GLY A 258 -14.72 10.14 -2.58
CA GLY A 258 -15.68 11.21 -2.38
C GLY A 258 -15.38 12.45 -3.20
N GLU A 259 -15.86 13.60 -2.75
CA GLU A 259 -15.66 14.89 -3.39
C GLU A 259 -14.25 15.44 -3.13
N ALA A 260 -13.69 16.12 -4.11
CA ALA A 260 -12.34 16.70 -4.04
C ALA A 260 -12.30 17.98 -3.16
N LYS A 261 -12.79 17.88 -1.92
CA LYS A 261 -12.80 19.02 -0.98
C LYS A 261 -11.38 19.42 -0.58
N GLY A 262 -11.09 20.72 -0.70
CA GLY A 262 -9.77 21.28 -0.37
C GLY A 262 -8.72 21.14 -1.48
N LEU A 263 -9.07 20.60 -2.65
CA LEU A 263 -8.24 20.63 -3.85
C LEU A 263 -8.66 21.80 -4.74
N ASN A 264 -7.73 22.72 -5.04
CA ASN A 264 -7.95 23.82 -5.94
C ASN A 264 -6.93 23.78 -7.11
N LEU A 265 -7.42 23.53 -8.31
CA LEU A 265 -6.58 23.49 -9.52
C LEU A 265 -6.47 24.87 -10.22
N GLY A 266 -7.20 25.88 -9.73
CA GLY A 266 -7.14 27.27 -10.26
C GLY A 266 -5.97 28.10 -9.71
N GLU A 267 -5.23 27.56 -8.73
CA GLU A 267 -4.10 28.22 -8.07
C GLU A 267 -2.76 27.70 -8.62
N GLU A 268 -1.90 27.16 -7.77
CA GLU A 268 -0.54 26.75 -8.13
C GLU A 268 -0.49 25.72 -9.26
N TRP A 269 -1.49 24.85 -9.37
CA TRP A 269 -1.57 23.91 -10.49
C TRP A 269 -1.59 24.65 -11.82
N HIS A 270 -2.47 25.63 -11.96
CA HIS A 270 -2.64 26.42 -13.21
C HIS A 270 -1.41 27.27 -13.50
N PHE A 271 -0.87 27.97 -12.48
CA PHE A 271 0.21 28.92 -12.67
C PHE A 271 1.60 28.29 -12.81
N ASN A 272 1.83 27.11 -12.21
CA ASN A 272 3.15 26.50 -12.17
C ASN A 272 3.34 25.37 -13.21
N ARG A 273 2.37 25.10 -14.08
CA ARG A 273 2.47 24.12 -15.17
C ARG A 273 2.94 22.73 -14.70
N HIS A 274 2.41 22.23 -13.59
CA HIS A 274 2.79 20.93 -13.06
C HIS A 274 2.38 19.77 -13.98
N VAL A 275 3.15 18.70 -13.98
CA VAL A 275 2.75 17.40 -14.51
C VAL A 275 2.14 16.60 -13.35
N MET A 276 0.98 15.96 -13.56
CA MET A 276 0.39 15.03 -12.60
C MET A 276 0.35 13.64 -13.22
N VAL A 277 0.99 12.67 -12.57
CA VAL A 277 1.10 11.29 -13.05
C VAL A 277 0.55 10.34 -11.98
N SER A 278 -0.33 9.43 -12.36
CA SER A 278 -0.84 8.43 -11.43
C SER A 278 0.24 7.41 -11.06
N GLY A 279 0.54 7.27 -9.78
CA GLY A 279 1.47 6.29 -9.22
C GLY A 279 0.77 5.14 -8.49
N ALA A 280 -0.53 4.92 -8.74
CA ALA A 280 -1.38 4.14 -7.84
C ALA A 280 -1.44 2.63 -8.11
N ARG A 281 -1.24 2.15 -9.35
CA ARG A 281 -1.52 0.76 -9.72
C ARG A 281 -0.32 0.07 -10.36
N VAL A 282 -0.05 -1.14 -9.89
CA VAL A 282 1.07 -1.99 -10.31
C VAL A 282 0.54 -3.25 -11.01
N GLU A 283 -0.43 -3.11 -11.91
CA GLU A 283 -1.09 -4.32 -12.46
C GLU A 283 -0.55 -4.76 -13.81
N SER A 284 -0.15 -3.81 -14.67
CA SER A 284 0.44 -4.11 -15.98
C SER A 284 1.18 -2.90 -16.52
N GLU A 285 2.30 -3.11 -17.17
CA GLU A 285 3.12 -2.08 -17.82
C GLU A 285 3.12 -0.74 -17.07
N PRO A 286 3.57 -0.73 -15.82
CA PRO A 286 3.43 0.43 -14.95
C PRO A 286 4.28 1.60 -15.40
N TYR A 287 5.23 1.38 -16.32
CA TYR A 287 6.16 2.41 -16.77
C TYR A 287 6.16 2.51 -18.30
N ARG A 288 5.54 3.56 -18.81
CA ARG A 288 5.27 3.75 -20.24
C ARG A 288 6.52 3.96 -21.09
N ASP A 289 7.51 4.66 -20.55
CA ASP A 289 8.73 4.98 -21.29
C ASP A 289 9.76 3.84 -21.25
N TYR A 290 9.45 2.76 -20.53
CA TYR A 290 10.38 1.68 -20.33
C TYR A 290 9.66 0.32 -20.26
N PRO A 291 9.27 -0.26 -21.41
CA PRO A 291 8.46 -1.48 -21.45
C PRO A 291 9.09 -2.73 -20.79
N LEU A 292 10.39 -2.66 -20.44
CA LEU A 292 11.08 -3.71 -19.68
C LEU A 292 10.78 -3.71 -18.18
N TRP A 293 10.06 -2.71 -17.67
CA TRP A 293 9.65 -2.63 -16.28
C TRP A 293 8.19 -3.07 -16.14
N ASP A 294 8.01 -4.37 -16.09
CA ASP A 294 6.76 -5.01 -15.78
C ASP A 294 6.58 -5.23 -14.27
N ARG A 295 5.44 -5.79 -13.90
CA ARG A 295 5.10 -6.09 -12.51
C ARG A 295 6.12 -7.04 -11.88
N GLU A 296 6.57 -8.06 -12.60
CA GLU A 296 7.51 -9.05 -12.09
C GLU A 296 8.84 -8.42 -11.72
N ARG A 297 9.39 -7.60 -12.59
CA ARG A 297 10.64 -6.87 -12.34
C ARG A 297 10.54 -5.93 -11.13
N LEU A 298 9.39 -5.28 -10.91
CA LEU A 298 9.18 -4.47 -9.71
C LEU A 298 9.25 -5.33 -8.43
N TYR A 299 8.62 -6.51 -8.45
CA TYR A 299 8.67 -7.46 -7.33
C TYR A 299 10.08 -7.98 -7.06
N GLU A 300 10.78 -8.42 -8.10
CA GLU A 300 12.16 -8.91 -7.99
C GLU A 300 13.10 -7.83 -7.44
N THR A 301 12.95 -6.59 -7.90
CA THR A 301 13.72 -5.45 -7.40
C THR A 301 13.48 -5.22 -5.91
N VAL A 302 12.24 -5.21 -5.47
CA VAL A 302 11.90 -5.04 -4.04
C VAL A 302 12.45 -6.19 -3.19
N LEU A 303 12.33 -7.42 -3.65
CA LEU A 303 12.91 -8.59 -2.96
C LEU A 303 14.43 -8.45 -2.81
N GLU A 304 15.10 -8.04 -3.87
CA GLU A 304 16.55 -7.85 -3.84
C GLU A 304 16.98 -6.72 -2.89
N LEU A 305 16.26 -5.60 -2.87
CA LEU A 305 16.53 -4.51 -1.93
C LEU A 305 16.36 -4.95 -0.47
N PHE A 306 15.36 -5.77 -0.16
CA PHE A 306 15.23 -6.38 1.17
C PHE A 306 16.36 -7.36 1.48
N ARG A 307 16.79 -8.21 0.52
CA ARG A 307 17.93 -9.12 0.69
C ARG A 307 19.22 -8.39 0.99
N ARG A 308 19.47 -7.28 0.30
CA ARG A 308 20.63 -6.41 0.52
C ARG A 308 20.55 -5.58 1.79
N LYS A 309 19.40 -5.64 2.49
CA LYS A 309 19.12 -4.81 3.67
C LYS A 309 19.14 -3.29 3.36
N GLU A 310 18.96 -2.93 2.11
CA GLU A 310 18.80 -1.55 1.66
C GLU A 310 17.39 -1.03 1.91
N LEU A 311 16.39 -1.94 1.98
CA LEU A 311 15.06 -1.69 2.52
C LEU A 311 14.86 -2.41 3.85
N THR A 312 14.10 -1.80 4.75
CA THR A 312 13.70 -2.38 6.02
C THR A 312 12.22 -2.14 6.30
N SER A 313 11.58 -3.12 6.95
CA SER A 313 10.24 -2.98 7.53
C SER A 313 10.26 -2.82 9.05
N LYS A 314 11.45 -2.67 9.66
CA LYS A 314 11.62 -2.58 11.12
C LYS A 314 10.82 -1.40 11.70
N GLY A 315 9.89 -1.69 12.60
CA GLY A 315 9.01 -0.69 13.22
C GLY A 315 7.74 -0.36 12.42
N MET A 316 7.61 -0.87 11.19
CA MET A 316 6.45 -0.60 10.34
C MET A 316 5.21 -1.40 10.76
N LEU A 317 5.39 -2.67 11.18
CA LEU A 317 4.31 -3.51 11.69
C LEU A 317 3.99 -3.06 13.13
N SER A 318 2.93 -2.29 13.29
CA SER A 318 2.48 -1.76 14.58
C SER A 318 0.99 -1.42 14.51
N PRO A 319 0.15 -2.14 15.29
CA PRO A 319 0.51 -3.25 16.18
C PRO A 319 0.76 -4.57 15.43
N ILE A 320 1.36 -5.53 16.14
CA ILE A 320 1.32 -6.96 15.82
C ILE A 320 0.47 -7.62 16.89
N VAL A 321 -0.58 -8.32 16.49
CA VAL A 321 -1.54 -8.96 17.39
C VAL A 321 -1.68 -10.45 17.08
N ARG A 322 -2.22 -11.22 18.02
CA ARG A 322 -2.61 -12.60 17.75
C ARG A 322 -3.90 -12.63 16.94
N PHE A 323 -4.11 -13.69 16.19
CA PHE A 323 -5.30 -13.86 15.34
C PHE A 323 -6.62 -13.68 16.10
N GLU A 324 -6.69 -14.14 17.36
CA GLU A 324 -7.86 -14.00 18.23
C GLU A 324 -8.20 -12.53 18.55
N GLU A 325 -7.22 -11.64 18.53
CA GLU A 325 -7.34 -10.23 18.90
C GLU A 325 -7.59 -9.34 17.66
N VAL A 326 -7.60 -9.93 16.46
CA VAL A 326 -7.58 -9.18 15.20
C VAL A 326 -8.84 -8.34 14.98
N VAL A 327 -10.00 -8.76 15.49
CA VAL A 327 -11.26 -8.01 15.34
C VAL A 327 -11.16 -6.64 16.03
N GLU A 328 -10.64 -6.60 17.24
CA GLU A 328 -10.49 -5.36 18.01
C GLU A 328 -9.37 -4.49 17.41
N ALA A 329 -8.25 -5.11 17.05
CA ALA A 329 -7.18 -4.41 16.35
C ALA A 329 -7.67 -3.78 15.03
N TYR A 330 -8.56 -4.46 14.31
CA TYR A 330 -9.13 -3.93 13.06
C TYR A 330 -10.08 -2.73 13.28
N ARG A 331 -10.83 -2.70 14.39
CA ARG A 331 -11.61 -1.52 14.79
C ARG A 331 -10.70 -0.34 15.13
N THR A 332 -9.63 -0.60 15.87
CA THR A 332 -8.62 0.42 16.23
C THR A 332 -8.00 1.07 14.98
N LEU A 333 -7.78 0.34 13.88
CA LEU A 333 -7.30 0.92 12.63
C LEU A 333 -8.20 2.05 12.08
N ASP A 334 -9.51 1.92 12.26
CA ASP A 334 -10.48 2.92 11.80
C ASP A 334 -10.68 4.05 12.80
N GLU A 335 -10.73 3.73 14.08
CA GLU A 335 -11.13 4.64 15.16
C GLU A 335 -9.95 5.44 15.71
N LYS A 336 -8.75 4.85 15.71
CA LYS A 336 -7.52 5.42 16.29
C LYS A 336 -6.32 5.24 15.36
N PRO A 337 -6.32 5.87 14.18
CA PRO A 337 -5.26 5.72 13.20
C PRO A 337 -3.88 6.15 13.71
N GLU A 338 -3.82 6.98 14.78
CA GLU A 338 -2.58 7.40 15.42
C GLU A 338 -1.87 6.27 16.17
N GLU A 339 -2.58 5.24 16.59
CA GLU A 339 -2.00 4.09 17.27
C GLU A 339 -1.36 3.10 16.27
N THR A 340 -1.61 3.27 14.97
CA THR A 340 -1.27 2.25 13.97
C THR A 340 -0.40 2.78 12.82
N ILE A 341 0.52 1.92 12.34
CA ILE A 341 1.23 2.14 11.06
C ILE A 341 0.77 1.07 10.05
N LYS A 342 0.98 -0.20 10.38
CA LYS A 342 0.52 -1.35 9.59
C LYS A 342 0.20 -2.51 10.52
N LEU A 343 -1.02 -3.02 10.48
CA LEU A 343 -1.42 -4.17 11.29
C LEU A 343 -0.74 -5.44 10.80
N GLY A 344 -0.06 -6.12 11.73
CA GLY A 344 0.42 -7.48 11.59
C GLY A 344 -0.39 -8.45 12.45
N VAL A 345 -0.54 -9.68 11.99
CA VAL A 345 -1.29 -10.76 12.68
C VAL A 345 -0.45 -12.03 12.72
N THR A 346 -0.26 -12.56 13.93
CA THR A 346 0.42 -13.85 14.16
C THR A 346 -0.60 -14.96 14.41
N TYR A 347 -0.24 -16.16 14.03
CA TYR A 347 -1.02 -17.39 14.26
C TYR A 347 -0.24 -18.34 15.18
N GLN A 348 -0.95 -19.05 16.03
CA GLN A 348 -0.36 -20.05 16.93
C GLN A 348 0.02 -21.33 16.19
#